data_6114802b4da600947a5b3bdc123e06a3
#
_entry.id   6114802b4da600947a5b3bdc123e06a3
#
_cell.length_a   1.000
_cell.length_b   1.000
_cell.length_c   1.000
_cell.angle_alpha   90.00
_cell.angle_beta   90.00
_cell.angle_gamma   90.00
#
_symmetry.space_group_name_H-M   'P 1'
#
loop_
_entity.id
_entity.type
_entity.pdbx_description
1 polymer ?
#
loop_
_entity_poly.entity_id
_entity_poly.type
_entity_poly.pdbx_seq_one_letter_code
_entity_poly.pdbx_strand_id
1 'polypeptide(L)'
;MWRRTALSLGRRQLQGGPRGHANQFRMSHKRPARRILGVEKNIWLEFTEMAAKYKSVDLGQGFPNFSPPDFVRQAFSDVVSGEDCLMHQYTRAFGHPTLVKILAKLYGQLLGQSIDPFGDILVTVGAYEALFTAFQALVDEGDEVIIIEPFFDCYEPMVKMAGGHCVFVPLRPKGTPDKPALSSGEWALDPDELASKFTERTKAIVLNTPHNPLGKVFKREELQVIAELCVKHDVLCISDEVYEWIVFDGNEHIKIASLPGMWAQTVTIGSAGKTFSATGWKVGWAIGPHRILKHLQTVHQNSVYHTATAAQEAVARGFQRELDVLGRPESYLFQLPRQLQEKRNRLVECLLSVGMRPIIPEGGYFLIVDISALNVELPEPADEEEPYDYRFAKWLIKTKGMATIPVSAFYSLGHRKDFASYIRLCYVKEDSTLEAAEKILKEWHLTK
;
A
#
# COMPACT_ATOMS: atom_id res chain seq x y z
N MET A 1 0.03 26.29 54.22
CA MET A 1 0.86 26.36 55.41
C MET A 1 1.46 25.01 55.72
N TRP A 2 2.62 24.68 55.15
CA TRP A 2 3.47 23.59 55.65
C TRP A 2 4.92 23.98 55.39
N ARG A 3 5.71 23.93 56.48
CA ARG A 3 7.07 24.52 56.62
C ARG A 3 8.14 23.65 55.96
N ARG A 4 9.14 24.38 55.41
CA ARG A 4 10.45 23.84 55.04
C ARG A 4 11.23 23.42 56.25
N THR A 5 11.89 22.28 56.22
CA THR A 5 13.00 21.95 57.15
C THR A 5 14.20 21.56 56.29
N ALA A 6 15.22 22.37 56.34
CA ALA A 6 16.54 22.09 55.77
C ALA A 6 17.35 21.29 56.79
N LEU A 7 18.01 20.24 56.33
CA LEU A 7 19.06 19.56 57.11
C LEU A 7 20.33 19.49 56.26
N SER A 8 21.31 20.21 56.73
CA SER A 8 22.70 20.17 56.29
C SER A 8 23.38 18.91 56.84
N LEU A 9 24.08 18.14 56.01
CA LEU A 9 25.08 17.18 56.52
C LEU A 9 26.27 17.03 55.57
N GLY A 10 27.37 17.38 56.09
CA GLY A 10 28.74 16.93 56.10
C GLY A 10 29.34 16.31 54.80
N ARG A 11 30.34 17.03 54.26
CA ARG A 11 31.37 16.50 53.38
C ARG A 11 32.20 15.43 54.13
N ARG A 12 32.25 14.23 53.56
CA ARG A 12 33.37 13.31 53.79
C ARG A 12 33.99 12.95 52.45
N GLN A 13 35.23 13.37 52.28
CA GLN A 13 36.13 12.83 51.24
C GLN A 13 36.42 11.38 51.57
N LEU A 14 36.27 10.49 50.58
CA LEU A 14 36.88 9.18 50.57
C LEU A 14 37.59 8.98 49.23
N GLN A 15 38.84 8.61 49.39
CA GLN A 15 39.87 8.41 48.39
C GLN A 15 39.55 7.27 47.43
N GLY A 16 40.21 7.33 46.26
CA GLY A 16 39.99 6.49 45.10
C GLY A 16 40.32 4.99 45.26
N GLY A 17 39.55 4.21 44.54
CA GLY A 17 39.82 2.82 44.16
C GLY A 17 39.36 2.60 42.72
N PRO A 18 39.91 1.64 42.00
CA PRO A 18 39.88 1.60 40.53
C PRO A 18 38.47 1.36 39.97
N ARG A 19 37.99 2.33 39.18
CA ARG A 19 36.76 2.19 38.38
C ARG A 19 37.05 1.38 37.12
N GLY A 20 36.82 0.10 37.19
CA GLY A 20 36.83 -0.78 36.04
C GLY A 20 35.63 -1.75 36.08
N HIS A 21 34.85 -1.76 35.02
CA HIS A 21 33.91 -2.85 34.66
C HIS A 21 32.52 -2.95 35.32
N ALA A 22 31.78 -1.85 35.57
CA ALA A 22 30.42 -1.97 36.07
C ALA A 22 29.29 -1.49 35.09
N ASN A 23 29.58 -1.05 33.86
CA ASN A 23 28.57 -0.41 33.01
C ASN A 23 28.17 -1.18 31.72
N GLN A 24 28.74 -2.36 31.46
CA GLN A 24 28.39 -3.10 30.27
C GLN A 24 27.21 -4.11 30.43
N PHE A 25 26.78 -4.44 31.64
CA PHE A 25 25.77 -5.46 31.89
C PHE A 25 24.33 -4.97 32.02
N ARG A 26 24.04 -3.66 32.04
CA ARG A 26 22.69 -3.11 32.21
C ARG A 26 21.92 -2.84 30.90
N MET A 27 22.53 -2.99 29.73
CA MET A 27 21.85 -2.75 28.44
C MET A 27 21.12 -3.95 27.84
N SER A 28 21.27 -5.17 28.40
CA SER A 28 20.70 -6.39 27.81
C SER A 28 19.17 -6.47 27.86
N HIS A 29 18.51 -5.80 28.82
CA HIS A 29 17.05 -5.85 28.98
C HIS A 29 16.27 -4.80 28.16
N LYS A 30 16.93 -3.90 27.45
CA LYS A 30 16.29 -2.84 26.61
C LYS A 30 16.51 -3.04 25.12
N ARG A 31 16.94 -4.22 24.70
CA ARG A 31 17.07 -4.53 23.26
C ARG A 31 15.69 -4.73 22.64
N PRO A 32 15.45 -4.22 21.42
CA PRO A 32 14.22 -4.50 20.70
C PRO A 32 14.08 -5.99 20.40
N ALA A 33 12.86 -6.42 20.12
CA ALA A 33 12.61 -7.80 19.67
C ALA A 33 13.34 -8.09 18.35
N ARG A 34 13.91 -9.27 18.19
CA ARG A 34 14.69 -9.64 16.98
C ARG A 34 13.91 -9.43 15.69
N ARG A 35 12.60 -9.72 15.70
CA ARG A 35 11.72 -9.61 14.53
C ARG A 35 11.53 -8.20 13.96
N ILE A 36 11.91 -7.14 14.71
CA ILE A 36 11.81 -5.75 14.22
C ILE A 36 13.17 -5.16 13.85
N LEU A 37 14.26 -5.92 13.98
CA LEU A 37 15.58 -5.44 13.59
C LEU A 37 15.72 -5.42 12.06
N GLY A 38 16.17 -4.28 11.52
CA GLY A 38 16.38 -4.09 10.08
C GLY A 38 15.12 -3.70 9.30
N VAL A 39 13.99 -3.43 10.00
CA VAL A 39 12.74 -2.96 9.38
C VAL A 39 12.35 -1.54 9.85
N GLU A 40 13.28 -0.83 10.48
CA GLU A 40 13.04 0.50 11.09
C GLU A 40 12.99 1.64 10.07
N LYS A 41 13.57 1.44 8.86
CA LYS A 41 13.61 2.48 7.83
C LYS A 41 12.20 2.75 7.30
N ASN A 42 11.85 4.04 7.28
CA ASN A 42 10.56 4.51 6.78
C ASN A 42 10.78 5.63 5.76
N ILE A 43 10.73 5.25 4.47
CA ILE A 43 10.87 6.20 3.36
C ILE A 43 9.79 7.29 3.40
N TRP A 44 8.58 6.95 3.83
CA TRP A 44 7.45 7.89 3.86
C TRP A 44 7.71 9.04 4.81
N LEU A 45 8.29 8.76 5.99
CA LEU A 45 8.63 9.80 6.96
C LEU A 45 9.66 10.76 6.36
N GLU A 46 10.74 10.25 5.77
CA GLU A 46 11.79 11.07 5.18
C GLU A 46 11.25 12.02 4.10
N PHE A 47 10.53 11.47 3.11
CA PHE A 47 10.03 12.26 1.98
C PHE A 47 8.89 13.21 2.38
N THR A 48 8.04 12.82 3.35
CA THR A 48 6.98 13.70 3.88
C THR A 48 7.55 14.90 4.63
N GLU A 49 8.53 14.67 5.49
CA GLU A 49 9.22 15.75 6.23
C GLU A 49 9.93 16.70 5.26
N MET A 50 10.59 16.16 4.23
CA MET A 50 11.22 16.99 3.21
C MET A 50 10.19 17.78 2.40
N ALA A 51 9.09 17.18 1.95
CA ALA A 51 8.03 17.85 1.23
C ALA A 51 7.44 19.02 2.04
N ALA A 52 7.19 18.79 3.33
CA ALA A 52 6.69 19.82 4.23
C ALA A 52 7.71 20.94 4.45
N LYS A 53 8.99 20.59 4.68
CA LYS A 53 10.08 21.56 4.91
C LYS A 53 10.29 22.50 3.72
N TYR A 54 10.23 21.97 2.51
CA TYR A 54 10.47 22.74 1.28
C TYR A 54 9.18 23.25 0.65
N LYS A 55 8.00 23.00 1.27
CA LYS A 55 6.67 23.40 0.77
C LYS A 55 6.46 22.98 -0.68
N SER A 56 6.89 21.79 -1.03
CA SER A 56 6.85 21.29 -2.39
C SER A 56 5.43 20.86 -2.80
N VAL A 57 5.15 20.92 -4.10
CA VAL A 57 3.96 20.30 -4.70
C VAL A 57 4.09 18.79 -4.52
N ASP A 58 3.17 18.18 -3.80
CA ASP A 58 3.29 16.77 -3.38
C ASP A 58 2.57 15.81 -4.33
N LEU A 59 3.35 15.19 -5.22
CA LEU A 59 2.95 14.03 -6.02
C LEU A 59 3.54 12.71 -5.50
N GLY A 60 4.21 12.72 -4.34
CA GLY A 60 4.79 11.53 -3.73
C GLY A 60 3.78 10.71 -2.94
N GLN A 61 2.96 11.38 -2.13
CA GLN A 61 2.00 10.72 -1.24
C GLN A 61 0.80 10.14 -1.99
N GLY A 62 0.50 8.87 -1.70
CA GLY A 62 -0.55 8.08 -2.35
C GLY A 62 -1.94 8.23 -1.74
N PHE A 63 -2.41 9.47 -1.58
CA PHE A 63 -3.78 9.76 -1.14
C PHE A 63 -4.39 10.94 -1.89
N PRO A 64 -5.72 10.94 -2.08
CA PRO A 64 -6.43 12.10 -2.63
C PRO A 64 -6.29 13.30 -1.70
N ASN A 65 -6.02 14.51 -2.24
CA ASN A 65 -6.08 15.76 -1.50
C ASN A 65 -7.41 16.52 -1.75
N PHE A 66 -8.41 15.80 -2.24
CA PHE A 66 -9.80 16.22 -2.36
C PHE A 66 -10.71 15.41 -1.43
N SER A 67 -11.91 15.93 -1.17
CA SER A 67 -12.87 15.32 -0.25
C SER A 67 -13.40 13.98 -0.78
N PRO A 68 -13.73 13.02 0.11
CA PRO A 68 -14.57 11.89 -0.23
C PRO A 68 -15.92 12.36 -0.81
N PRO A 69 -16.66 11.50 -1.55
CA PRO A 69 -17.94 11.87 -2.13
C PRO A 69 -18.95 12.28 -1.05
N ASP A 70 -19.80 13.26 -1.39
CA ASP A 70 -20.72 13.88 -0.44
C ASP A 70 -21.63 12.89 0.25
N PHE A 71 -22.14 11.91 -0.47
CA PHE A 71 -23.04 10.90 0.12
C PHE A 71 -22.37 10.06 1.22
N VAL A 72 -21.07 9.77 1.11
CA VAL A 72 -20.34 9.04 2.14
C VAL A 72 -20.00 9.95 3.32
N ARG A 73 -19.62 11.21 3.05
CA ARG A 73 -19.38 12.19 4.11
C ARG A 73 -20.64 12.49 4.90
N GLN A 74 -21.78 12.63 4.20
CA GLN A 74 -23.08 12.84 4.84
C GLN A 74 -23.47 11.63 5.68
N ALA A 75 -23.31 10.41 5.14
CA ALA A 75 -23.55 9.19 5.90
C ALA A 75 -22.74 9.14 7.22
N PHE A 76 -21.46 9.56 7.17
CA PHE A 76 -20.63 9.60 8.38
C PHE A 76 -21.12 10.66 9.38
N SER A 77 -21.48 11.85 8.89
CA SER A 77 -22.06 12.92 9.70
C SER A 77 -23.35 12.47 10.39
N ASP A 78 -24.26 11.83 9.64
CA ASP A 78 -25.53 11.35 10.16
C ASP A 78 -25.35 10.26 11.21
N VAL A 79 -24.35 9.39 11.04
CA VAL A 79 -24.02 8.35 12.02
C VAL A 79 -23.56 8.95 13.34
N VAL A 80 -22.62 9.93 13.28
CA VAL A 80 -22.01 10.48 14.52
C VAL A 80 -22.91 11.51 15.22
N SER A 81 -23.84 12.13 14.50
CA SER A 81 -24.80 13.10 15.07
C SER A 81 -26.17 12.51 15.37
N GLY A 82 -26.39 11.24 15.01
CA GLY A 82 -27.65 10.54 15.23
C GLY A 82 -27.88 10.15 16.68
N GLU A 83 -29.12 9.74 16.99
CA GLU A 83 -29.54 9.39 18.36
C GLU A 83 -29.13 7.98 18.79
N ASP A 84 -28.65 7.14 17.85
CA ASP A 84 -28.23 5.77 18.18
C ASP A 84 -26.86 5.78 18.87
N CYS A 85 -26.89 5.72 20.20
CA CYS A 85 -25.68 5.71 21.01
C CYS A 85 -24.77 4.49 20.75
N LEU A 86 -25.27 3.41 20.16
CA LEU A 86 -24.48 2.22 19.84
C LEU A 86 -23.47 2.49 18.72
N MET A 87 -23.68 3.52 17.91
CA MET A 87 -22.71 3.97 16.90
C MET A 87 -21.39 4.50 17.51
N HIS A 88 -21.41 4.84 18.80
CA HIS A 88 -20.25 5.30 19.57
C HIS A 88 -19.65 4.20 20.48
N GLN A 89 -20.17 3.00 20.42
CA GLN A 89 -19.77 1.89 21.29
C GLN A 89 -19.09 0.77 20.49
N TYR A 90 -18.61 -0.24 21.18
CA TYR A 90 -18.07 -1.44 20.56
C TYR A 90 -19.09 -2.14 19.67
N THR A 91 -18.64 -2.60 18.51
CA THR A 91 -19.40 -3.48 17.63
C THR A 91 -18.80 -4.89 17.61
N ARG A 92 -19.33 -5.77 16.78
CA ARG A 92 -18.76 -7.12 16.60
C ARG A 92 -17.28 -7.01 16.18
N ALA A 93 -16.39 -7.70 16.88
CA ALA A 93 -14.94 -7.62 16.69
C ALA A 93 -14.51 -7.80 15.22
N PHE A 94 -15.11 -8.77 14.52
CA PHE A 94 -14.72 -9.11 13.15
C PHE A 94 -15.45 -8.32 12.04
N GLY A 95 -16.17 -7.29 12.43
CA GLY A 95 -16.86 -6.38 11.52
C GLY A 95 -18.31 -6.08 11.93
N HIS A 96 -18.68 -4.82 11.74
CA HIS A 96 -20.04 -4.32 12.00
C HIS A 96 -21.06 -5.08 11.14
N PRO A 97 -22.17 -5.57 11.73
CA PRO A 97 -23.12 -6.44 11.03
C PRO A 97 -23.65 -5.88 9.71
N THR A 98 -23.94 -4.57 9.66
CA THR A 98 -24.41 -3.91 8.43
C THR A 98 -23.34 -3.99 7.34
N LEU A 99 -22.09 -3.68 7.67
CA LEU A 99 -21.00 -3.66 6.70
C LEU A 99 -20.69 -5.06 6.15
N VAL A 100 -20.53 -6.07 7.02
CA VAL A 100 -20.20 -7.42 6.56
C VAL A 100 -21.27 -8.03 5.67
N LYS A 101 -22.57 -7.74 5.95
CA LYS A 101 -23.69 -8.20 5.10
C LYS A 101 -23.67 -7.55 3.72
N ILE A 102 -23.38 -6.26 3.65
CA ILE A 102 -23.27 -5.52 2.40
C ILE A 102 -22.06 -5.99 1.58
N LEU A 103 -20.90 -6.16 2.23
CA LEU A 103 -19.72 -6.72 1.58
C LEU A 103 -19.98 -8.15 1.07
N ALA A 104 -20.64 -9.00 1.85
CA ALA A 104 -21.00 -10.35 1.41
C ALA A 104 -21.88 -10.34 0.16
N LYS A 105 -22.87 -9.43 0.10
CA LYS A 105 -23.72 -9.25 -1.08
C LYS A 105 -22.91 -8.78 -2.29
N LEU A 106 -22.07 -7.75 -2.13
CA LEU A 106 -21.26 -7.18 -3.21
C LEU A 106 -20.25 -8.21 -3.75
N TYR A 107 -19.43 -8.76 -2.87
CA TYR A 107 -18.40 -9.72 -3.29
C TYR A 107 -18.99 -11.06 -3.74
N GLY A 108 -20.15 -11.45 -3.20
CA GLY A 108 -20.91 -12.60 -3.69
C GLY A 108 -21.30 -12.45 -5.17
N GLN A 109 -21.74 -11.26 -5.57
CA GLN A 109 -22.02 -10.94 -6.99
C GLN A 109 -20.75 -10.93 -7.84
N LEU A 110 -19.65 -10.30 -7.33
CA LEU A 110 -18.38 -10.20 -8.07
C LEU A 110 -17.68 -11.54 -8.25
N LEU A 111 -17.81 -12.45 -7.28
CA LEU A 111 -17.19 -13.77 -7.31
C LEU A 111 -18.09 -14.88 -7.84
N GLY A 112 -19.38 -14.57 -8.05
CA GLY A 112 -20.36 -15.55 -8.53
C GLY A 112 -20.65 -16.68 -7.54
N GLN A 113 -20.51 -16.42 -6.21
CA GLN A 113 -20.73 -17.42 -5.16
C GLN A 113 -21.30 -16.81 -3.88
N SER A 114 -21.84 -17.66 -2.99
CA SER A 114 -22.30 -17.22 -1.69
C SER A 114 -21.12 -16.98 -0.75
N ILE A 115 -21.16 -15.86 0.00
CA ILE A 115 -20.18 -15.49 1.02
C ILE A 115 -20.90 -15.38 2.36
N ASP A 116 -20.40 -16.07 3.39
CA ASP A 116 -20.90 -15.93 4.74
C ASP A 116 -20.40 -14.61 5.34
N PRO A 117 -21.30 -13.64 5.63
CA PRO A 117 -20.89 -12.35 6.18
C PRO A 117 -20.20 -12.47 7.54
N PHE A 118 -20.43 -13.53 8.29
CA PHE A 118 -19.90 -13.69 9.64
C PHE A 118 -18.70 -14.63 9.73
N GLY A 119 -18.45 -15.43 8.70
CA GLY A 119 -17.34 -16.38 8.63
C GLY A 119 -16.27 -15.96 7.63
N ASP A 120 -16.68 -15.56 6.42
CA ASP A 120 -15.78 -15.34 5.27
C ASP A 120 -15.31 -13.88 5.13
N ILE A 121 -15.66 -13.00 6.10
CA ILE A 121 -15.27 -11.58 6.09
C ILE A 121 -14.69 -11.18 7.45
N LEU A 122 -13.57 -10.49 7.41
CA LEU A 122 -12.96 -9.78 8.52
C LEU A 122 -12.79 -8.30 8.15
N VAL A 123 -13.41 -7.39 8.89
CA VAL A 123 -13.19 -5.95 8.75
C VAL A 123 -11.99 -5.53 9.60
N THR A 124 -11.11 -4.73 9.02
CA THR A 124 -9.82 -4.36 9.58
C THR A 124 -9.60 -2.85 9.61
N VAL A 125 -8.62 -2.38 10.39
CA VAL A 125 -8.19 -0.97 10.44
C VAL A 125 -7.42 -0.60 9.16
N GLY A 126 -8.16 -0.56 8.05
CA GLY A 126 -7.65 -0.42 6.69
C GLY A 126 -7.00 -1.71 6.18
N ALA A 127 -6.72 -1.74 4.88
CA ALA A 127 -6.05 -2.87 4.22
C ALA A 127 -4.65 -3.16 4.80
N TYR A 128 -3.98 -2.14 5.34
CA TYR A 128 -2.66 -2.30 5.96
C TYR A 128 -2.70 -3.29 7.14
N GLU A 129 -3.74 -3.21 7.98
CA GLU A 129 -3.93 -4.17 9.07
C GLU A 129 -4.38 -5.53 8.55
N ALA A 130 -5.17 -5.59 7.46
CA ALA A 130 -5.54 -6.87 6.84
C ALA A 130 -4.30 -7.63 6.32
N LEU A 131 -3.36 -6.92 5.67
CA LEU A 131 -2.06 -7.48 5.26
C LEU A 131 -1.25 -7.95 6.47
N PHE A 132 -1.13 -7.10 7.49
CA PHE A 132 -0.40 -7.44 8.72
C PHE A 132 -0.97 -8.69 9.38
N THR A 133 -2.29 -8.76 9.57
CA THR A 133 -2.94 -9.93 10.18
C THR A 133 -2.79 -11.18 9.32
N ALA A 134 -2.82 -11.05 7.98
CA ALA A 134 -2.61 -12.19 7.09
C ALA A 134 -1.20 -12.78 7.26
N PHE A 135 -0.15 -11.95 7.24
CA PHE A 135 1.21 -12.44 7.43
C PHE A 135 1.42 -13.01 8.84
N GLN A 136 0.97 -12.28 9.89
CA GLN A 136 1.14 -12.76 11.28
C GLN A 136 0.36 -14.04 11.59
N ALA A 137 -0.74 -14.29 10.89
CA ALA A 137 -1.59 -15.46 11.11
C ALA A 137 -1.19 -16.69 10.27
N LEU A 138 -0.55 -16.49 9.13
CA LEU A 138 -0.38 -17.54 8.13
C LEU A 138 1.09 -17.88 7.84
N VAL A 139 2.04 -17.02 8.20
CA VAL A 139 3.48 -17.21 7.96
C VAL A 139 4.18 -17.51 9.27
N ASP A 140 5.04 -18.51 9.27
CA ASP A 140 5.83 -18.94 10.41
C ASP A 140 7.33 -18.86 10.10
N GLU A 141 8.17 -19.13 11.11
CA GLU A 141 9.63 -19.11 10.98
C GLU A 141 10.11 -20.14 9.94
N GLY A 142 10.79 -19.64 8.90
CA GLY A 142 11.33 -20.45 7.82
C GLY A 142 10.41 -20.60 6.59
N ASP A 143 9.17 -20.16 6.67
CA ASP A 143 8.27 -20.11 5.50
C ASP A 143 8.79 -19.13 4.46
N GLU A 144 8.56 -19.42 3.19
CA GLU A 144 8.88 -18.55 2.07
C GLU A 144 7.60 -17.86 1.55
N VAL A 145 7.71 -16.53 1.31
CA VAL A 145 6.64 -15.74 0.70
C VAL A 145 7.14 -15.14 -0.61
N ILE A 146 6.50 -15.50 -1.71
CA ILE A 146 6.81 -14.93 -3.02
C ILE A 146 6.22 -13.53 -3.11
N ILE A 147 7.06 -12.54 -3.45
CA ILE A 147 6.68 -11.13 -3.63
C ILE A 147 7.03 -10.71 -5.05
N ILE A 148 6.03 -10.24 -5.80
CA ILE A 148 6.21 -9.71 -7.15
C ILE A 148 6.73 -8.28 -7.06
N GLU A 149 7.86 -7.99 -7.73
CA GLU A 149 8.48 -6.66 -7.77
C GLU A 149 8.12 -5.88 -9.05
N PRO A 150 8.02 -4.55 -8.92
CA PRO A 150 8.10 -3.72 -7.71
C PRO A 150 6.97 -4.05 -6.74
N PHE A 151 7.14 -3.84 -5.44
CA PHE A 151 6.12 -4.20 -4.44
C PHE A 151 5.79 -3.03 -3.51
N PHE A 152 4.60 -3.03 -2.93
CA PHE A 152 4.29 -2.07 -1.88
C PHE A 152 5.16 -2.36 -0.65
N ASP A 153 5.88 -1.36 -0.20
CA ASP A 153 7.01 -1.45 0.75
C ASP A 153 6.68 -2.13 2.09
N CYS A 154 5.42 -2.28 2.45
CA CYS A 154 5.02 -2.94 3.69
C CYS A 154 5.09 -4.47 3.65
N TYR A 155 5.10 -5.10 2.47
CA TYR A 155 5.05 -6.57 2.40
C TYR A 155 6.30 -7.22 3.00
N GLU A 156 7.48 -6.79 2.59
CA GLU A 156 8.74 -7.34 3.07
C GLU A 156 8.90 -7.23 4.59
N PRO A 157 8.74 -6.06 5.25
CA PRO A 157 8.84 -5.96 6.70
C PRO A 157 7.77 -6.78 7.44
N MET A 158 6.54 -6.90 6.91
CA MET A 158 5.49 -7.70 7.54
C MET A 158 5.80 -9.19 7.49
N VAL A 159 6.34 -9.71 6.37
CA VAL A 159 6.81 -11.08 6.24
C VAL A 159 7.97 -11.36 7.21
N LYS A 160 8.97 -10.47 7.26
CA LYS A 160 10.11 -10.60 8.20
C LYS A 160 9.66 -10.59 9.66
N MET A 161 8.70 -9.74 10.02
CA MET A 161 8.14 -9.69 11.37
C MET A 161 7.38 -10.95 11.75
N ALA A 162 6.83 -11.68 10.77
CA ALA A 162 6.22 -13.00 10.97
C ALA A 162 7.25 -14.14 11.08
N GLY A 163 8.52 -13.90 10.75
CA GLY A 163 9.59 -14.91 10.74
C GLY A 163 9.85 -15.51 9.35
N GLY A 164 9.09 -15.11 8.34
CA GLY A 164 9.20 -15.62 6.98
C GLY A 164 10.36 -15.02 6.18
N HIS A 165 10.66 -15.67 5.06
CA HIS A 165 11.64 -15.26 4.08
C HIS A 165 10.98 -14.77 2.80
N CYS A 166 11.36 -13.59 2.32
CA CYS A 166 10.86 -13.05 1.05
C CYS A 166 11.61 -13.66 -0.14
N VAL A 167 10.87 -14.13 -1.13
CA VAL A 167 11.37 -14.62 -2.41
C VAL A 167 10.86 -13.69 -3.50
N PHE A 168 11.76 -12.95 -4.16
CA PHE A 168 11.37 -11.89 -5.08
C PHE A 168 11.35 -12.36 -6.54
N VAL A 169 10.33 -11.90 -7.28
CA VAL A 169 10.18 -12.16 -8.73
C VAL A 169 9.83 -10.84 -9.42
N PRO A 170 10.73 -10.27 -10.23
CA PRO A 170 10.50 -8.97 -10.84
C PRO A 170 9.59 -9.05 -12.08
N LEU A 171 8.69 -8.09 -12.19
CA LEU A 171 8.08 -7.72 -13.47
C LEU A 171 9.13 -7.04 -14.34
N ARG A 172 9.18 -7.40 -15.62
CA ARG A 172 10.10 -6.79 -16.60
C ARG A 172 9.34 -6.29 -17.82
N PRO A 173 9.75 -5.17 -18.43
CA PRO A 173 9.14 -4.69 -19.66
C PRO A 173 9.42 -5.68 -20.80
N LYS A 174 8.38 -6.02 -21.58
CA LYS A 174 8.49 -6.86 -22.79
C LYS A 174 8.85 -6.06 -24.05
N GLY A 175 8.77 -4.73 -23.98
CA GLY A 175 9.00 -3.85 -25.13
C GLY A 175 10.44 -3.37 -25.25
N THR A 176 10.76 -2.82 -26.43
CA THR A 176 12.04 -2.13 -26.66
C THR A 176 12.05 -0.78 -25.95
N PRO A 177 13.20 -0.36 -25.37
CA PRO A 177 13.34 0.92 -24.66
C PRO A 177 13.09 2.17 -25.52
N ASP A 178 12.93 2.03 -26.82
CA ASP A 178 12.91 3.14 -27.80
C ASP A 178 11.54 3.83 -27.92
N LYS A 179 10.49 3.32 -27.27
CA LYS A 179 9.18 3.98 -27.28
C LYS A 179 9.17 5.18 -26.32
N PRO A 180 8.53 6.30 -26.69
CA PRO A 180 8.42 7.49 -25.84
C PRO A 180 7.59 7.24 -24.58
N ALA A 181 6.70 6.25 -24.59
CA ALA A 181 5.92 5.76 -23.46
C ALA A 181 5.66 4.26 -23.60
N LEU A 182 5.65 3.54 -22.47
CA LEU A 182 5.26 2.15 -22.37
C LEU A 182 3.98 2.03 -21.56
N SER A 183 3.11 1.07 -21.89
CA SER A 183 2.02 0.71 -20.99
C SER A 183 2.53 -0.14 -19.83
N SER A 184 1.95 0.04 -18.64
CA SER A 184 2.22 -0.87 -17.50
C SER A 184 1.81 -2.32 -17.81
N GLY A 185 0.89 -2.54 -18.75
CA GLY A 185 0.52 -3.86 -19.26
C GLY A 185 1.64 -4.57 -20.03
N GLU A 186 2.62 -3.82 -20.56
CA GLU A 186 3.80 -4.39 -21.21
C GLU A 186 4.85 -4.92 -20.22
N TRP A 187 4.62 -4.75 -18.92
CA TRP A 187 5.44 -5.37 -17.87
C TRP A 187 4.85 -6.72 -17.51
N ALA A 188 5.66 -7.75 -17.50
CA ALA A 188 5.19 -9.11 -17.26
C ALA A 188 6.14 -9.91 -16.38
N LEU A 189 5.57 -10.92 -15.72
CA LEU A 189 6.31 -12.01 -15.11
C LEU A 189 6.83 -12.95 -16.18
N ASP A 190 8.00 -13.52 -15.95
CA ASP A 190 8.45 -14.71 -16.63
C ASP A 190 7.80 -15.93 -15.94
N PRO A 191 6.97 -16.74 -16.64
CA PRO A 191 6.29 -17.86 -16.03
C PRO A 191 7.23 -18.95 -15.51
N ASP A 192 8.34 -19.19 -16.21
CA ASP A 192 9.32 -20.21 -15.81
C ASP A 192 10.13 -19.75 -14.60
N GLU A 193 10.52 -18.46 -14.57
CA GLU A 193 11.15 -17.87 -13.38
C GLU A 193 10.20 -17.95 -12.19
N LEU A 194 8.92 -17.56 -12.36
CA LEU A 194 7.92 -17.64 -11.29
C LEU A 194 7.77 -19.07 -10.78
N ALA A 195 7.58 -20.04 -11.69
CA ALA A 195 7.41 -21.44 -11.32
C ALA A 195 8.64 -21.99 -10.55
N SER A 196 9.85 -21.56 -10.90
CA SER A 196 11.09 -21.97 -10.23
C SER A 196 11.20 -21.51 -8.76
N LYS A 197 10.38 -20.53 -8.35
CA LYS A 197 10.38 -20.00 -6.98
C LYS A 197 9.47 -20.77 -6.02
N PHE A 198 8.62 -21.64 -6.53
CA PHE A 198 7.77 -22.47 -5.68
C PHE A 198 8.57 -23.67 -5.14
N THR A 199 8.72 -23.73 -3.84
CA THR A 199 9.40 -24.79 -3.09
C THR A 199 8.46 -25.41 -2.06
N GLU A 200 8.90 -26.44 -1.36
CA GLU A 200 8.14 -27.03 -0.23
C GLU A 200 7.95 -26.06 0.95
N ARG A 201 8.76 -25.00 1.02
CA ARG A 201 8.65 -23.95 2.03
C ARG A 201 7.77 -22.79 1.61
N THR A 202 7.36 -22.73 0.35
CA THR A 202 6.52 -21.63 -0.15
C THR A 202 5.15 -21.68 0.52
N LYS A 203 4.89 -20.69 1.35
CA LYS A 203 3.63 -20.56 2.11
C LYS A 203 2.59 -19.72 1.37
N ALA A 204 3.04 -18.61 0.79
CA ALA A 204 2.15 -17.68 0.12
C ALA A 204 2.83 -16.95 -1.04
N ILE A 205 2.02 -16.47 -1.96
CA ILE A 205 2.39 -15.45 -2.95
C ILE A 205 1.55 -14.19 -2.69
N VAL A 206 2.19 -13.01 -2.80
CA VAL A 206 1.49 -11.72 -2.76
C VAL A 206 1.23 -11.25 -4.17
N LEU A 207 -0.04 -11.11 -4.51
CA LEU A 207 -0.52 -10.51 -5.75
C LEU A 207 -1.11 -9.14 -5.45
N ASN A 208 -0.68 -8.10 -6.16
CA ASN A 208 -1.28 -6.76 -6.07
C ASN A 208 -1.79 -6.34 -7.46
N THR A 209 -3.10 -6.17 -7.60
CA THR A 209 -3.73 -5.77 -8.86
C THR A 209 -5.04 -5.01 -8.60
N PRO A 210 -5.23 -3.80 -9.20
CA PRO A 210 -4.24 -2.97 -9.92
C PRO A 210 -3.03 -2.64 -9.05
N HIS A 211 -1.87 -2.60 -9.67
CA HIS A 211 -0.57 -2.71 -9.01
C HIS A 211 -0.01 -1.36 -8.51
N ASN A 212 0.47 -1.32 -7.28
CA ASN A 212 1.27 -0.21 -6.74
C ASN A 212 2.74 -0.66 -6.63
N PRO A 213 3.69 0.03 -7.28
CA PRO A 213 3.61 1.39 -7.86
C PRO A 213 3.35 1.45 -9.38
N LEU A 214 3.34 0.33 -10.10
CA LEU A 214 3.42 0.27 -11.56
C LEU A 214 2.12 0.63 -12.29
N GLY A 215 0.95 0.43 -11.63
CA GLY A 215 -0.35 0.63 -12.26
C GLY A 215 -0.78 -0.49 -13.22
N LYS A 216 -0.07 -1.64 -13.21
CA LYS A 216 -0.43 -2.79 -14.03
C LYS A 216 -1.74 -3.42 -13.57
N VAL A 217 -2.60 -3.78 -14.53
CA VAL A 217 -3.75 -4.66 -14.32
C VAL A 217 -3.41 -6.04 -14.89
N PHE A 218 -3.36 -7.06 -14.03
CA PHE A 218 -3.03 -8.42 -14.45
C PHE A 218 -4.14 -8.98 -15.32
N LYS A 219 -3.77 -9.55 -16.48
CA LYS A 219 -4.69 -10.17 -17.42
C LYS A 219 -5.07 -11.57 -16.95
N ARG A 220 -6.17 -12.10 -17.49
CA ARG A 220 -6.68 -13.44 -17.15
C ARG A 220 -5.62 -14.53 -17.30
N GLU A 221 -4.85 -14.46 -18.39
CA GLU A 221 -3.82 -15.44 -18.72
C GLU A 221 -2.68 -15.41 -17.68
N GLU A 222 -2.28 -14.23 -17.24
CA GLU A 222 -1.23 -14.05 -16.20
C GLU A 222 -1.72 -14.56 -14.84
N LEU A 223 -2.99 -14.22 -14.49
CA LEU A 223 -3.61 -14.71 -13.25
C LEU A 223 -3.80 -16.23 -13.26
N GLN A 224 -4.04 -16.82 -14.43
CA GLN A 224 -4.22 -18.25 -14.58
C GLN A 224 -2.92 -19.01 -14.29
N VAL A 225 -1.77 -18.52 -14.74
CA VAL A 225 -0.44 -19.07 -14.39
C VAL A 225 -0.22 -19.05 -12.87
N ILE A 226 -0.52 -17.92 -12.20
CA ILE A 226 -0.39 -17.82 -10.75
C ILE A 226 -1.35 -18.80 -10.07
N ALA A 227 -2.59 -18.87 -10.51
CA ALA A 227 -3.61 -19.76 -9.94
C ALA A 227 -3.22 -21.25 -10.06
N GLU A 228 -2.76 -21.68 -11.24
CA GLU A 228 -2.30 -23.05 -11.45
C GLU A 228 -1.14 -23.43 -10.53
N LEU A 229 -0.18 -22.53 -10.33
CA LEU A 229 0.94 -22.74 -9.42
C LEU A 229 0.45 -22.79 -7.96
N CYS A 230 -0.43 -21.89 -7.53
CA CYS A 230 -0.99 -21.92 -6.18
C CYS A 230 -1.74 -23.22 -5.88
N VAL A 231 -2.58 -23.66 -6.80
CA VAL A 231 -3.36 -24.91 -6.66
C VAL A 231 -2.43 -26.13 -6.67
N LYS A 232 -1.46 -26.16 -7.59
CA LYS A 232 -0.50 -27.28 -7.73
C LYS A 232 0.36 -27.47 -6.49
N HIS A 233 0.80 -26.39 -5.86
CA HIS A 233 1.73 -26.43 -4.74
C HIS A 233 1.05 -26.21 -3.38
N ASP A 234 -0.29 -26.10 -3.33
CA ASP A 234 -1.09 -25.79 -2.13
C ASP A 234 -0.62 -24.51 -1.42
N VAL A 235 -0.34 -23.44 -2.21
CA VAL A 235 0.18 -22.16 -1.75
C VAL A 235 -0.94 -21.13 -1.68
N LEU A 236 -0.95 -20.31 -0.62
CA LEU A 236 -1.92 -19.25 -0.42
C LEU A 236 -1.63 -18.06 -1.35
N CYS A 237 -2.68 -17.42 -1.86
CA CYS A 237 -2.60 -16.14 -2.55
C CYS A 237 -3.15 -15.02 -1.65
N ILE A 238 -2.27 -14.12 -1.20
CA ILE A 238 -2.67 -12.87 -0.54
C ILE A 238 -2.87 -11.85 -1.65
N SER A 239 -4.15 -11.63 -2.04
CA SER A 239 -4.50 -10.76 -3.16
C SER A 239 -4.87 -9.38 -2.66
N ASP A 240 -3.93 -8.44 -2.78
CA ASP A 240 -4.13 -7.02 -2.47
C ASP A 240 -4.84 -6.34 -3.64
N GLU A 241 -6.15 -6.16 -3.51
CA GLU A 241 -7.04 -5.62 -4.54
C GLU A 241 -7.61 -4.24 -4.16
N VAL A 242 -6.86 -3.46 -3.37
CA VAL A 242 -7.35 -2.15 -2.85
C VAL A 242 -7.74 -1.16 -3.94
N TYR A 243 -7.22 -1.30 -5.16
CA TYR A 243 -7.54 -0.48 -6.33
C TYR A 243 -8.55 -1.15 -7.28
N GLU A 244 -9.26 -2.18 -6.88
CA GLU A 244 -10.17 -3.00 -7.71
C GLU A 244 -11.16 -2.21 -8.58
N TRP A 245 -11.58 -1.02 -8.14
CA TRP A 245 -12.52 -0.15 -8.86
C TRP A 245 -11.83 0.87 -9.78
N ILE A 246 -10.50 0.92 -9.78
CA ILE A 246 -9.74 1.97 -10.47
C ILE A 246 -8.94 1.34 -11.61
N VAL A 247 -9.63 1.11 -12.70
CA VAL A 247 -9.08 0.57 -13.95
C VAL A 247 -9.42 1.48 -15.12
N PHE A 248 -8.54 1.55 -16.11
CA PHE A 248 -8.59 2.48 -17.22
C PHE A 248 -8.56 1.78 -18.57
N ASP A 249 -8.87 2.53 -19.65
CA ASP A 249 -8.69 2.14 -21.04
C ASP A 249 -9.41 0.85 -21.42
N GLY A 250 -10.57 0.58 -20.79
CA GLY A 250 -11.36 -0.64 -21.04
C GLY A 250 -10.76 -1.91 -20.43
N ASN A 251 -9.73 -1.80 -19.61
CA ASN A 251 -9.24 -2.93 -18.82
C ASN A 251 -10.28 -3.36 -17.78
N GLU A 252 -10.23 -4.62 -17.40
CA GLU A 252 -11.11 -5.22 -16.40
C GLU A 252 -10.29 -5.78 -15.23
N HIS A 253 -10.71 -5.45 -14.00
CA HIS A 253 -10.15 -6.09 -12.81
C HIS A 253 -10.75 -7.47 -12.63
N ILE A 254 -9.90 -8.50 -12.67
CA ILE A 254 -10.29 -9.89 -12.47
C ILE A 254 -9.84 -10.30 -11.06
N LYS A 255 -10.81 -10.77 -10.27
CA LYS A 255 -10.50 -11.32 -8.94
C LYS A 255 -9.92 -12.73 -9.09
N ILE A 256 -8.68 -12.93 -8.65
CA ILE A 256 -8.05 -14.25 -8.74
C ILE A 256 -8.85 -15.32 -7.97
N ALA A 257 -9.53 -14.94 -6.89
CA ALA A 257 -10.41 -15.82 -6.12
C ALA A 257 -11.57 -16.41 -6.94
N SER A 258 -11.93 -15.82 -8.11
CA SER A 258 -12.95 -16.33 -9.00
C SER A 258 -12.45 -17.42 -9.96
N LEU A 259 -11.14 -17.62 -10.05
CA LEU A 259 -10.57 -18.66 -10.91
C LEU A 259 -10.75 -20.06 -10.28
N PRO A 260 -10.78 -21.14 -11.09
CA PRO A 260 -10.98 -22.49 -10.57
C PRO A 260 -10.00 -22.85 -9.45
N GLY A 261 -10.53 -23.30 -8.31
CA GLY A 261 -9.76 -23.71 -7.13
C GLY A 261 -9.26 -22.57 -6.26
N MET A 262 -9.24 -21.33 -6.75
CA MET A 262 -8.58 -20.21 -6.06
C MET A 262 -9.34 -19.63 -4.87
N TRP A 263 -10.68 -19.75 -4.82
CA TRP A 263 -11.39 -19.39 -3.58
C TRP A 263 -10.81 -20.08 -2.35
N ALA A 264 -10.49 -21.36 -2.50
CA ALA A 264 -9.93 -22.17 -1.41
C ALA A 264 -8.52 -21.71 -0.97
N GLN A 265 -7.79 -20.99 -1.81
CA GLN A 265 -6.39 -20.59 -1.59
C GLN A 265 -6.20 -19.09 -1.41
N THR A 266 -7.27 -18.26 -1.50
CA THR A 266 -7.13 -16.81 -1.59
C THR A 266 -7.64 -16.10 -0.34
N VAL A 267 -6.87 -15.06 0.08
CA VAL A 267 -7.33 -13.99 0.96
C VAL A 267 -7.34 -12.71 0.13
N THR A 268 -8.53 -12.24 -0.24
CA THR A 268 -8.72 -10.98 -0.98
C THR A 268 -8.78 -9.81 0.02
N ILE A 269 -7.96 -8.78 -0.22
CA ILE A 269 -7.88 -7.59 0.63
C ILE A 269 -8.44 -6.39 -0.11
N GLY A 270 -9.38 -5.68 0.54
CA GLY A 270 -10.02 -4.48 0.02
C GLY A 270 -9.91 -3.28 0.95
N SER A 271 -10.25 -2.09 0.44
CA SER A 271 -10.08 -0.82 1.16
C SER A 271 -11.17 0.19 0.84
N ALA A 272 -11.99 0.53 1.83
CA ALA A 272 -12.93 1.64 1.70
C ALA A 272 -12.21 2.99 1.47
N GLY A 273 -11.00 3.13 2.02
CA GLY A 273 -10.18 4.34 1.84
C GLY A 273 -9.80 4.58 0.38
N LYS A 274 -9.62 3.54 -0.42
CA LYS A 274 -9.35 3.64 -1.86
C LYS A 274 -10.64 3.72 -2.67
N THR A 275 -11.64 2.94 -2.29
CA THR A 275 -12.96 2.93 -2.93
C THR A 275 -13.67 4.29 -2.84
N PHE A 276 -13.63 4.95 -1.68
CA PHE A 276 -14.35 6.21 -1.42
C PHE A 276 -13.45 7.43 -1.22
N SER A 277 -12.19 7.37 -1.64
CA SER A 277 -11.24 8.48 -1.46
C SER A 277 -11.12 8.97 0.00
N ALA A 278 -11.23 8.05 0.97
CA ALA A 278 -11.28 8.31 2.41
C ALA A 278 -10.19 7.55 3.16
N THR A 279 -8.93 7.69 2.74
CA THR A 279 -7.80 6.86 3.21
C THR A 279 -7.55 6.95 4.71
N GLY A 280 -7.91 8.08 5.33
CA GLY A 280 -7.77 8.32 6.78
C GLY A 280 -8.85 7.66 7.64
N TRP A 281 -9.97 7.17 7.06
CA TRP A 281 -11.01 6.49 7.83
C TRP A 281 -10.61 5.10 8.27
N LYS A 282 -9.58 4.54 7.67
CA LYS A 282 -8.97 3.28 8.08
C LYS A 282 -9.96 2.12 8.18
N VAL A 283 -10.85 1.98 7.18
CA VAL A 283 -11.73 0.80 7.03
C VAL A 283 -11.25 -0.02 5.83
N GLY A 284 -10.93 -1.27 6.08
CA GLY A 284 -10.57 -2.28 5.08
C GLY A 284 -11.13 -3.63 5.47
N TRP A 285 -10.84 -4.66 4.69
CA TRP A 285 -11.33 -6.01 4.93
C TRP A 285 -10.43 -7.06 4.28
N ALA A 286 -10.51 -8.26 4.86
CA ALA A 286 -10.05 -9.49 4.24
C ALA A 286 -11.27 -10.39 3.97
N ILE A 287 -11.34 -10.98 2.77
CA ILE A 287 -12.37 -11.92 2.34
C ILE A 287 -11.73 -13.20 1.87
N GLY A 288 -12.23 -14.33 2.33
CA GLY A 288 -11.75 -15.66 1.98
C GLY A 288 -12.48 -16.73 2.78
N PRO A 289 -12.18 -18.01 2.57
CA PRO A 289 -12.87 -19.08 3.26
C PRO A 289 -12.64 -19.02 4.78
N HIS A 290 -13.68 -19.24 5.55
CA HIS A 290 -13.66 -19.18 7.03
C HIS A 290 -12.50 -19.98 7.64
N ARG A 291 -12.15 -21.13 7.06
CA ARG A 291 -11.02 -21.97 7.52
C ARG A 291 -9.68 -21.22 7.55
N ILE A 292 -9.50 -20.18 6.70
CA ILE A 292 -8.32 -19.31 6.67
C ILE A 292 -8.58 -18.09 7.54
N LEU A 293 -9.72 -17.42 7.35
CA LEU A 293 -10.05 -16.14 8.00
C LEU A 293 -10.08 -16.23 9.53
N LYS A 294 -10.47 -17.38 10.12
CA LYS A 294 -10.44 -17.59 11.57
C LYS A 294 -9.05 -17.36 12.20
N HIS A 295 -7.97 -17.58 11.45
CA HIS A 295 -6.62 -17.34 11.95
C HIS A 295 -6.28 -15.84 11.95
N LEU A 296 -6.70 -15.11 10.89
CA LEU A 296 -6.59 -13.65 10.84
C LEU A 296 -7.43 -13.00 11.97
N GLN A 297 -8.64 -13.52 12.20
CA GLN A 297 -9.51 -13.06 13.28
C GLN A 297 -8.83 -13.17 14.65
N THR A 298 -8.04 -14.23 14.87
CA THR A 298 -7.28 -14.39 16.11
C THR A 298 -6.23 -13.29 16.30
N VAL A 299 -5.47 -12.94 15.25
CA VAL A 299 -4.48 -11.86 15.30
C VAL A 299 -5.17 -10.51 15.49
N HIS A 300 -6.21 -10.23 14.69
CA HIS A 300 -6.99 -9.01 14.75
C HIS A 300 -7.55 -8.75 16.17
N GLN A 301 -8.20 -9.77 16.76
CA GLN A 301 -8.79 -9.67 18.10
C GLN A 301 -7.75 -9.33 19.17
N ASN A 302 -6.52 -9.86 19.04
CA ASN A 302 -5.45 -9.67 20.02
C ASN A 302 -4.51 -8.50 19.69
N SER A 303 -4.76 -7.76 18.61
CA SER A 303 -4.03 -6.54 18.26
C SER A 303 -4.89 -5.28 18.41
N VAL A 304 -5.91 -5.10 17.58
CA VAL A 304 -6.72 -3.88 17.53
C VAL A 304 -8.15 -4.08 18.06
N TYR A 305 -8.59 -5.32 18.21
CA TYR A 305 -9.89 -5.76 18.69
C TYR A 305 -11.04 -5.54 17.69
N HIS A 306 -11.30 -4.30 17.24
CA HIS A 306 -12.28 -3.97 16.21
C HIS A 306 -11.96 -2.64 15.52
N THR A 307 -12.56 -2.41 14.36
CA THR A 307 -12.51 -1.14 13.63
C THR A 307 -13.61 -0.18 14.15
N ALA A 308 -13.39 1.13 14.06
CA ALA A 308 -14.32 2.15 14.53
C ALA A 308 -15.76 1.95 14.00
N THR A 309 -16.73 1.81 14.88
CA THR A 309 -18.13 1.48 14.57
C THR A 309 -18.76 2.48 13.62
N ALA A 310 -18.66 3.79 13.93
CA ALA A 310 -19.25 4.83 13.10
C ALA A 310 -18.69 4.86 11.68
N ALA A 311 -17.38 4.64 11.52
CA ALA A 311 -16.75 4.58 10.20
C ALA A 311 -17.24 3.36 9.40
N GLN A 312 -17.40 2.20 10.04
CA GLN A 312 -17.93 1.00 9.40
C GLN A 312 -19.38 1.20 8.93
N GLU A 313 -20.24 1.79 9.76
CA GLU A 313 -21.63 2.08 9.39
C GLU A 313 -21.70 3.09 8.23
N ALA A 314 -20.89 4.15 8.26
CA ALA A 314 -20.83 5.12 7.16
C ALA A 314 -20.41 4.46 5.83
N VAL A 315 -19.40 3.60 5.87
CA VAL A 315 -18.95 2.82 4.71
C VAL A 315 -20.04 1.85 4.23
N ALA A 316 -20.75 1.22 5.16
CA ALA A 316 -21.88 0.35 4.83
C ALA A 316 -22.98 1.11 4.05
N ARG A 317 -23.37 2.29 4.53
CA ARG A 317 -24.35 3.16 3.83
C ARG A 317 -23.84 3.57 2.45
N GLY A 318 -22.54 3.88 2.33
CA GLY A 318 -21.90 4.17 1.05
C GLY A 318 -22.02 3.01 0.07
N PHE A 319 -21.68 1.80 0.47
CA PHE A 319 -21.80 0.61 -0.36
C PHE A 319 -23.27 0.23 -0.66
N GLN A 320 -24.20 0.45 0.27
CA GLN A 320 -25.61 0.21 -0.01
C GLN A 320 -26.09 1.08 -1.16
N ARG A 321 -25.75 2.39 -1.15
CA ARG A 321 -26.06 3.29 -2.27
C ARG A 321 -25.41 2.82 -3.56
N GLU A 322 -24.14 2.43 -3.53
CA GLU A 322 -23.44 1.96 -4.72
C GLU A 322 -24.06 0.67 -5.30
N LEU A 323 -24.49 -0.27 -4.45
CA LEU A 323 -25.20 -1.47 -4.89
C LEU A 323 -26.53 -1.14 -5.61
N ASP A 324 -27.22 -0.09 -5.16
CA ASP A 324 -28.51 0.34 -5.76
C ASP A 324 -28.31 0.97 -7.16
N VAL A 325 -27.12 1.50 -7.44
CA VAL A 325 -26.76 2.17 -8.70
C VAL A 325 -25.61 1.50 -9.46
N LEU A 326 -25.18 0.33 -9.04
CA LEU A 326 -24.03 -0.36 -9.64
C LEU A 326 -24.24 -0.59 -11.16
N GLY A 327 -23.23 -0.27 -11.93
CA GLY A 327 -23.27 -0.32 -13.40
C GLY A 327 -23.99 0.85 -14.07
N ARG A 328 -24.48 1.83 -13.31
CA ARG A 328 -25.12 3.05 -13.86
C ARG A 328 -24.14 4.24 -13.83
N PRO A 329 -24.38 5.28 -14.65
CA PRO A 329 -23.55 6.47 -14.68
C PRO A 329 -23.45 7.24 -13.34
N GLU A 330 -24.46 7.09 -12.46
CA GLU A 330 -24.54 7.74 -11.15
C GLU A 330 -23.64 7.08 -10.10
N SER A 331 -23.14 5.86 -10.36
CA SER A 331 -22.24 5.14 -9.46
C SER A 331 -20.90 5.88 -9.34
N TYR A 332 -20.46 6.14 -8.12
CA TYR A 332 -19.15 6.71 -7.85
C TYR A 332 -18.03 5.75 -8.29
N LEU A 333 -18.26 4.45 -8.17
CA LEU A 333 -17.32 3.42 -8.63
C LEU A 333 -17.10 3.43 -10.16
N PHE A 334 -18.02 4.06 -10.89
CA PHE A 334 -17.92 4.28 -12.33
C PHE A 334 -17.39 5.70 -12.66
N GLN A 335 -17.74 6.69 -11.87
CA GLN A 335 -17.31 8.09 -12.09
C GLN A 335 -15.85 8.32 -11.72
N LEU A 336 -15.40 7.76 -10.58
CA LEU A 336 -14.05 7.96 -10.07
C LEU A 336 -12.97 7.50 -11.08
N PRO A 337 -13.00 6.27 -11.64
CA PRO A 337 -11.97 5.88 -12.61
C PRO A 337 -11.95 6.76 -13.85
N ARG A 338 -13.08 7.25 -14.34
CA ARG A 338 -13.12 8.19 -15.47
C ARG A 338 -12.40 9.50 -15.16
N GLN A 339 -12.72 10.11 -14.02
CA GLN A 339 -12.05 11.35 -13.58
C GLN A 339 -10.54 11.14 -13.40
N LEU A 340 -10.15 9.99 -12.83
CA LEU A 340 -8.75 9.69 -12.61
C LEU A 340 -8.02 9.39 -13.93
N GLN A 341 -8.69 8.77 -14.90
CA GLN A 341 -8.13 8.55 -16.22
C GLN A 341 -7.83 9.86 -16.94
N GLU A 342 -8.71 10.87 -16.84
CA GLU A 342 -8.49 12.21 -17.39
C GLU A 342 -7.26 12.87 -16.73
N LYS A 343 -7.15 12.81 -15.41
CA LYS A 343 -5.99 13.34 -14.66
C LYS A 343 -4.68 12.61 -15.03
N ARG A 344 -4.74 11.30 -15.16
CA ARG A 344 -3.62 10.48 -15.65
C ARG A 344 -3.18 10.93 -17.05
N ASN A 345 -4.10 11.03 -17.99
CA ASN A 345 -3.81 11.39 -19.37
C ASN A 345 -3.16 12.77 -19.43
N ARG A 346 -3.73 13.75 -18.72
CA ARG A 346 -3.19 15.10 -18.62
C ARG A 346 -1.74 15.11 -18.09
N LEU A 347 -1.45 14.36 -17.03
CA LEU A 347 -0.10 14.31 -16.48
C LEU A 347 0.86 13.60 -17.45
N VAL A 348 0.43 12.52 -18.12
CA VAL A 348 1.21 11.82 -19.15
C VAL A 348 1.56 12.75 -20.31
N GLU A 349 0.61 13.51 -20.86
CA GLU A 349 0.85 14.49 -21.92
C GLU A 349 1.85 15.56 -21.48
N CYS A 350 1.73 16.06 -20.27
CA CYS A 350 2.70 17.02 -19.72
C CYS A 350 4.12 16.42 -19.64
N LEU A 351 4.25 15.21 -19.09
CA LEU A 351 5.55 14.54 -18.97
C LEU A 351 6.21 14.30 -20.33
N LEU A 352 5.44 13.83 -21.32
CA LEU A 352 5.91 13.66 -22.70
C LEU A 352 6.35 14.98 -23.31
N SER A 353 5.61 16.07 -23.10
CA SER A 353 5.93 17.38 -23.65
C SER A 353 7.25 17.97 -23.14
N VAL A 354 7.71 17.51 -21.97
CA VAL A 354 9.00 17.91 -21.37
C VAL A 354 10.12 16.85 -21.53
N GLY A 355 9.89 15.86 -22.39
CA GLY A 355 10.89 14.84 -22.73
C GLY A 355 11.09 13.76 -21.67
N MET A 356 10.19 13.62 -20.73
CA MET A 356 10.15 12.50 -19.77
C MET A 356 9.44 11.29 -20.38
N ARG A 357 9.77 10.09 -19.90
CA ARG A 357 9.22 8.83 -20.40
C ARG A 357 8.31 8.19 -19.35
N PRO A 358 6.99 8.49 -19.35
CA PRO A 358 6.06 7.87 -18.42
C PRO A 358 5.77 6.42 -18.81
N ILE A 359 5.56 5.56 -17.79
CA ILE A 359 4.91 4.26 -17.94
C ILE A 359 3.44 4.50 -17.64
N ILE A 360 2.60 4.34 -18.68
CA ILE A 360 1.17 4.64 -18.62
C ILE A 360 0.45 3.57 -17.81
N PRO A 361 -0.12 3.89 -16.64
CA PRO A 361 -0.79 2.91 -15.80
C PRO A 361 -2.14 2.49 -16.39
N GLU A 362 -2.46 1.20 -16.32
CA GLU A 362 -3.76 0.62 -16.65
C GLU A 362 -4.76 0.76 -15.50
N GLY A 363 -4.29 1.10 -14.29
CA GLY A 363 -5.14 1.27 -13.11
C GLY A 363 -4.39 1.86 -11.91
N GLY A 364 -5.10 2.01 -10.79
CA GLY A 364 -4.52 2.49 -9.52
C GLY A 364 -4.35 4.00 -9.44
N TYR A 365 -3.41 4.45 -8.59
CA TYR A 365 -3.20 5.88 -8.25
C TYR A 365 -1.90 6.46 -8.80
N PHE A 366 -1.04 5.62 -9.36
CA PHE A 366 0.35 5.98 -9.61
C PHE A 366 0.75 5.76 -11.05
N LEU A 367 1.69 6.56 -11.49
CA LEU A 367 2.49 6.32 -12.69
C LEU A 367 3.97 6.38 -12.33
N ILE A 368 4.77 5.62 -13.05
CA ILE A 368 6.22 5.61 -12.98
C ILE A 368 6.79 6.39 -14.14
N VAL A 369 7.86 7.12 -13.91
CA VAL A 369 8.57 7.90 -14.94
C VAL A 369 10.01 7.47 -15.00
N ASP A 370 10.48 7.10 -16.19
CA ASP A 370 11.90 6.91 -16.48
C ASP A 370 12.60 8.27 -16.59
N ILE A 371 13.59 8.48 -15.73
CA ILE A 371 14.38 9.71 -15.64
C ILE A 371 15.81 9.52 -16.19
N SER A 372 16.13 8.36 -16.75
CA SER A 372 17.49 8.02 -17.23
C SER A 372 18.03 9.01 -18.29
N ALA A 373 17.12 9.54 -19.12
CA ALA A 373 17.49 10.47 -20.20
C ALA A 373 17.64 11.93 -19.74
N LEU A 374 17.37 12.27 -18.47
CA LEU A 374 17.30 13.68 -18.05
C LEU A 374 18.65 14.35 -17.81
N ASN A 375 19.74 13.60 -17.69
CA ASN A 375 21.12 14.10 -17.52
C ASN A 375 21.25 15.23 -16.49
N VAL A 376 20.70 15.02 -15.28
CA VAL A 376 20.77 16.00 -14.20
C VAL A 376 22.04 15.81 -13.39
N GLU A 377 22.80 16.89 -13.22
CA GLU A 377 23.92 16.90 -12.26
C GLU A 377 23.34 16.89 -10.84
N LEU A 378 23.52 15.76 -10.16
CA LEU A 378 23.07 15.58 -8.78
C LEU A 378 24.25 15.84 -7.82
N PRO A 379 23.95 16.32 -6.60
CA PRO A 379 24.95 16.38 -5.54
C PRO A 379 25.58 15.00 -5.31
N GLU A 380 26.82 15.00 -4.78
CA GLU A 380 27.46 13.74 -4.37
C GLU A 380 26.57 12.95 -3.40
N PRO A 381 26.56 11.61 -3.50
CA PRO A 381 25.75 10.78 -2.63
C PRO A 381 26.18 10.94 -1.18
N ALA A 382 25.20 10.95 -0.28
CA ALA A 382 25.45 10.96 1.17
C ALA A 382 26.01 9.60 1.63
N ASP A 383 25.68 8.54 0.91
CA ASP A 383 26.14 7.16 1.07
C ASP A 383 26.45 6.62 -0.34
N GLU A 384 27.59 5.94 -0.51
CA GLU A 384 28.00 5.35 -1.82
C GLU A 384 26.94 4.38 -2.37
N GLU A 385 26.11 3.81 -1.51
CA GLU A 385 25.02 2.91 -1.90
C GLU A 385 23.68 3.62 -2.19
N GLU A 386 23.58 4.96 -2.03
CA GLU A 386 22.34 5.70 -2.26
C GLU A 386 21.95 5.67 -3.76
N PRO A 387 20.79 5.09 -4.13
CA PRO A 387 20.38 4.96 -5.53
C PRO A 387 20.18 6.32 -6.21
N TYR A 388 20.35 6.34 -7.54
CA TYR A 388 20.22 7.57 -8.36
C TYR A 388 18.83 8.22 -8.19
N ASP A 389 17.77 7.45 -8.22
CA ASP A 389 16.38 7.94 -8.07
C ASP A 389 16.09 8.55 -6.69
N TYR A 390 16.74 8.06 -5.61
CA TYR A 390 16.70 8.69 -4.29
C TYR A 390 17.31 10.09 -4.29
N ARG A 391 18.51 10.19 -4.86
CA ARG A 391 19.22 11.46 -5.00
C ARG A 391 18.42 12.42 -5.87
N PHE A 392 17.88 11.93 -6.98
CA PHE A 392 17.05 12.71 -7.88
C PHE A 392 15.79 13.23 -7.22
N ALA A 393 15.03 12.37 -6.52
CA ALA A 393 13.81 12.77 -5.81
C ALA A 393 14.09 13.81 -4.71
N LYS A 394 15.18 13.65 -3.95
CA LYS A 394 15.63 14.64 -2.97
C LYS A 394 16.04 15.98 -3.61
N TRP A 395 16.75 15.92 -4.73
CA TRP A 395 17.10 17.10 -5.50
C TRP A 395 15.86 17.81 -6.05
N LEU A 396 14.92 17.07 -6.60
CA LEU A 396 13.68 17.61 -7.18
C LEU A 396 12.84 18.36 -6.12
N ILE A 397 12.75 17.83 -4.90
CA ILE A 397 12.11 18.51 -3.77
C ILE A 397 12.82 19.82 -3.43
N LYS A 398 14.15 19.78 -3.29
CA LYS A 398 14.93 20.92 -2.79
C LYS A 398 15.08 22.05 -3.81
N THR A 399 15.19 21.71 -5.09
CA THR A 399 15.56 22.68 -6.15
C THR A 399 14.40 23.06 -7.06
N LYS A 400 13.42 22.18 -7.25
CA LYS A 400 12.28 22.41 -8.14
C LYS A 400 10.97 22.53 -7.37
N GLY A 401 10.94 22.16 -6.09
CA GLY A 401 9.74 22.25 -5.26
C GLY A 401 8.66 21.21 -5.62
N MET A 402 9.03 20.04 -6.14
CA MET A 402 8.10 18.95 -6.44
C MET A 402 8.54 17.66 -5.73
N ALA A 403 7.63 17.05 -4.96
CA ALA A 403 7.89 15.80 -4.25
C ALA A 403 7.40 14.60 -5.07
N THR A 404 8.27 13.60 -5.14
CA THR A 404 8.04 12.30 -5.79
C THR A 404 8.65 11.21 -4.91
N ILE A 405 8.41 9.93 -5.23
CA ILE A 405 9.01 8.81 -4.49
C ILE A 405 9.95 8.02 -5.43
N PRO A 406 11.17 7.66 -4.98
CA PRO A 406 12.07 6.82 -5.76
C PRO A 406 11.51 5.41 -5.89
N VAL A 407 11.58 4.84 -7.10
CA VAL A 407 11.00 3.51 -7.39
C VAL A 407 11.89 2.38 -6.89
N SER A 408 13.18 2.60 -6.75
CA SER A 408 14.10 1.62 -6.18
C SER A 408 13.75 1.24 -4.73
N ALA A 409 12.92 2.06 -4.03
CA ALA A 409 12.36 1.73 -2.73
C ALA A 409 11.35 0.56 -2.74
N PHE A 410 10.79 0.24 -3.91
CA PHE A 410 9.82 -0.82 -4.12
C PHE A 410 10.47 -2.10 -4.70
N TYR A 411 11.79 -2.21 -4.59
CA TYR A 411 12.58 -3.36 -5.02
C TYR A 411 13.46 -3.88 -3.89
N SER A 412 13.70 -5.18 -3.90
CA SER A 412 14.70 -5.82 -3.04
C SER A 412 16.10 -5.28 -3.32
N LEU A 413 17.00 -5.48 -2.37
CA LEU A 413 18.41 -5.08 -2.54
C LEU A 413 19.06 -5.69 -3.79
N GLY A 414 18.64 -6.89 -4.19
CA GLY A 414 19.17 -7.60 -5.37
C GLY A 414 18.82 -6.93 -6.70
N HIS A 415 17.62 -6.34 -6.81
CA HIS A 415 17.12 -5.75 -8.06
C HIS A 415 17.08 -4.22 -8.05
N ARG A 416 17.31 -3.60 -6.90
CA ARG A 416 17.24 -2.13 -6.73
C ARG A 416 18.04 -1.33 -7.75
N LYS A 417 19.23 -1.80 -8.10
CA LYS A 417 20.13 -1.09 -9.04
C LYS A 417 19.59 -1.05 -10.46
N ASP A 418 18.88 -2.09 -10.89
CA ASP A 418 18.33 -2.20 -12.24
C ASP A 418 17.18 -1.21 -12.48
N PHE A 419 16.55 -0.75 -11.40
CA PHE A 419 15.37 0.13 -11.43
C PHE A 419 15.61 1.50 -10.76
N ALA A 420 16.86 1.88 -10.52
CA ALA A 420 17.24 3.12 -9.85
C ALA A 420 17.12 4.38 -10.74
N SER A 421 16.55 4.26 -11.92
CA SER A 421 16.28 5.39 -12.83
C SER A 421 14.80 5.74 -12.97
N TYR A 422 13.99 5.33 -12.01
CA TYR A 422 12.54 5.58 -12.06
C TYR A 422 12.06 6.33 -10.83
N ILE A 423 11.10 7.24 -11.02
CA ILE A 423 10.35 7.90 -9.94
C ILE A 423 8.86 7.59 -10.06
N ARG A 424 8.16 7.57 -8.92
CA ARG A 424 6.71 7.38 -8.84
C ARG A 424 6.02 8.71 -8.58
N LEU A 425 4.94 8.99 -9.32
CA LEU A 425 4.04 10.12 -9.13
C LEU A 425 2.62 9.64 -8.85
N CYS A 426 1.92 10.35 -7.96
CA CYS A 426 0.50 10.17 -7.69
C CYS A 426 -0.29 11.25 -8.45
N TYR A 427 -1.18 10.83 -9.36
CA TYR A 427 -2.05 11.75 -10.11
C TYR A 427 -3.44 11.95 -9.48
N VAL A 428 -3.71 11.27 -8.37
CA VAL A 428 -4.97 11.38 -7.63
C VAL A 428 -4.91 12.60 -6.73
N LYS A 429 -4.95 13.77 -7.38
CA LYS A 429 -4.81 15.08 -6.74
C LYS A 429 -5.88 16.04 -7.28
N GLU A 430 -6.12 17.15 -6.56
CA GLU A 430 -6.89 18.28 -7.09
C GLU A 430 -6.24 18.85 -8.35
N ASP A 431 -7.04 19.46 -9.23
CA ASP A 431 -6.55 20.04 -10.48
C ASP A 431 -5.52 21.12 -10.24
N SER A 432 -5.72 21.95 -9.20
CA SER A 432 -4.75 22.97 -8.79
C SER A 432 -3.36 22.41 -8.44
N THR A 433 -3.32 21.22 -7.83
CA THR A 433 -2.04 20.54 -7.51
C THR A 433 -1.37 20.02 -8.77
N LEU A 434 -2.13 19.44 -9.69
CA LEU A 434 -1.60 18.97 -10.98
C LEU A 434 -1.13 20.14 -11.84
N GLU A 435 -1.87 21.26 -11.88
CA GLU A 435 -1.46 22.49 -12.57
C GLU A 435 -0.16 23.07 -12.03
N ALA A 436 0.01 23.08 -10.73
CA ALA A 436 1.25 23.52 -10.11
C ALA A 436 2.44 22.60 -10.48
N ALA A 437 2.22 21.30 -10.50
CA ALA A 437 3.23 20.34 -10.92
C ALA A 437 3.61 20.49 -12.41
N GLU A 438 2.61 20.65 -13.29
CA GLU A 438 2.82 20.89 -14.73
C GLU A 438 3.63 22.16 -14.98
N LYS A 439 3.30 23.24 -14.24
CA LYS A 439 4.05 24.50 -14.34
C LYS A 439 5.53 24.28 -14.00
N ILE A 440 5.82 23.61 -12.89
CA ILE A 440 7.20 23.28 -12.48
C ILE A 440 7.93 22.49 -13.57
N LEU A 441 7.28 21.48 -14.14
CA LEU A 441 7.88 20.64 -15.17
C LEU A 441 8.18 21.42 -16.46
N LYS A 442 7.25 22.25 -16.92
CA LYS A 442 7.41 23.09 -18.12
C LYS A 442 8.49 24.15 -17.92
N GLU A 443 8.51 24.85 -16.78
CA GLU A 443 9.54 25.85 -16.45
C GLU A 443 10.92 25.20 -16.37
N TRP A 444 11.04 24.01 -15.80
CA TRP A 444 12.29 23.27 -15.76
C TRP A 444 12.77 22.89 -17.17
N HIS A 445 11.87 22.42 -18.05
CA HIS A 445 12.23 22.07 -19.43
C HIS A 445 12.80 23.26 -20.21
N LEU A 446 12.23 24.46 -20.02
CA LEU A 446 12.68 25.69 -20.69
C LEU A 446 14.06 26.18 -20.19
N THR A 447 14.54 25.69 -19.06
CA THR A 447 15.82 26.09 -18.46
C THR A 447 16.95 25.10 -18.72
N LYS A 448 16.66 23.99 -19.44
CA LYS A 448 17.64 23.04 -19.94
C LYS A 448 18.19 23.46 -21.29
#